data_07f05a9a73ce9e1e28800519f13a139d
#
_entry.id   07f05a9a73ce9e1e28800519f13a139d
#
_cell.length_a   1.000
_cell.length_b   1.000
_cell.length_c   1.000
_cell.angle_alpha   90.00
_cell.angle_beta   90.00
_cell.angle_gamma   90.00
#
_symmetry.space_group_name_H-M   'P 1'
#
loop_
_entity.id
_entity.type
_entity.pdbx_description
1 polymer ?
#
loop_
_entity_poly.entity_id
_entity_poly.type
_entity_poly.pdbx_seq_one_letter_code
_entity_poly.pdbx_strand_id
1 'polypeptide(L)'
;MSNHEQNLIKNQIMDYDKLSLDIFKEQNKIRTNPQSYIEKLYSIIKYYKDKIYKNPKEIPIETVEGSQGVYEAINFLKNQKPLEPLQYFEELSQVCKEHVKDIGNNNLYSHESSDGKGLCERLEKYVEWNGSIAENLIFGNNHAENIIINMIINDGSKERYQRNNLFNPKFIYGGVACGYHKTFKICTVCVYAEGLYEIGEEPPDNVINSMKNCVTNTIEKNIKIKNEFQREDPYAPDNTKSVKIVKLKKIIQGKEKSITRNIYFLENGKQHIVDIEDKE
;
A
#
# COMPACT_ATOMS: atom_id res chain seq x y z
N MET A 1 -33.58 26.51 -5.92
CA MET A 1 -32.40 26.59 -5.00
C MET A 1 -31.75 27.95 -5.19
N SER A 2 -31.56 28.70 -4.13
CA SER A 2 -30.93 30.02 -4.22
C SER A 2 -29.41 29.86 -4.47
N ASN A 3 -28.78 30.90 -5.08
CA ASN A 3 -27.31 30.92 -5.27
C ASN A 3 -26.54 30.73 -3.93
N HIS A 4 -27.17 31.07 -2.81
CA HIS A 4 -26.63 30.87 -1.47
C HIS A 4 -26.64 29.38 -1.07
N GLU A 5 -27.72 28.64 -1.38
CA GLU A 5 -27.80 27.18 -1.14
C GLU A 5 -26.84 26.40 -2.07
N GLN A 6 -26.69 26.84 -3.31
CA GLN A 6 -25.72 26.25 -4.24
C GLN A 6 -24.29 26.49 -3.81
N ASN A 7 -23.97 27.66 -3.24
CA ASN A 7 -22.65 27.94 -2.67
C ASN A 7 -22.39 27.19 -1.35
N LEU A 8 -23.41 26.99 -0.49
CA LEU A 8 -23.29 26.16 0.71
C LEU A 8 -23.05 24.68 0.37
N ILE A 9 -23.74 24.17 -0.67
CA ILE A 9 -23.51 22.79 -1.16
C ILE A 9 -22.12 22.64 -1.78
N LYS A 10 -21.66 23.62 -2.57
CA LYS A 10 -20.29 23.62 -3.12
C LYS A 10 -19.21 23.63 -2.04
N ASN A 11 -19.46 24.32 -0.92
CA ASN A 11 -18.52 24.36 0.21
C ASN A 11 -18.51 23.07 1.05
N GLN A 12 -19.39 22.09 0.77
CA GLN A 12 -19.44 20.79 1.45
C GLN A 12 -18.87 19.63 0.61
N ILE A 13 -18.53 19.87 -0.65
CA ILE A 13 -17.94 18.83 -1.48
C ILE A 13 -16.43 18.78 -1.17
N MET A 14 -15.98 17.64 -0.63
CA MET A 14 -14.57 17.39 -0.39
C MET A 14 -13.79 17.46 -1.70
N ASP A 15 -12.77 18.30 -1.73
CA ASP A 15 -11.81 18.36 -2.84
C ASP A 15 -10.74 17.27 -2.62
N TYR A 16 -10.97 16.10 -3.22
CA TYR A 16 -10.09 14.96 -3.09
C TYR A 16 -8.74 15.15 -3.76
N ASP A 17 -8.68 15.90 -4.86
CA ASP A 17 -7.42 16.18 -5.55
C ASP A 17 -6.53 17.08 -4.68
N LYS A 18 -7.11 18.13 -4.10
CA LYS A 18 -6.40 18.99 -3.13
C LYS A 18 -5.92 18.19 -1.92
N LEU A 19 -6.78 17.35 -1.34
CA LEU A 19 -6.42 16.51 -0.19
C LEU A 19 -5.27 15.56 -0.54
N SER A 20 -5.29 14.95 -1.72
CA SER A 20 -4.24 14.06 -2.21
C SER A 20 -2.88 14.77 -2.29
N LEU A 21 -2.86 15.98 -2.86
CA LEU A 21 -1.64 16.79 -2.91
C LEU A 21 -1.16 17.24 -1.53
N ASP A 22 -2.07 17.58 -0.63
CA ASP A 22 -1.71 17.95 0.75
C ASP A 22 -1.13 16.74 1.51
N ILE A 23 -1.64 15.52 1.30
CA ILE A 23 -1.06 14.29 1.87
C ILE A 23 0.33 14.04 1.30
N PHE A 24 0.54 14.20 0.00
CA PHE A 24 1.86 14.02 -0.61
C PHE A 24 2.89 14.98 0.00
N LYS A 25 2.52 16.25 0.20
CA LYS A 25 3.36 17.24 0.87
C LYS A 25 3.66 16.87 2.33
N GLU A 26 2.66 16.41 3.08
CA GLU A 26 2.86 16.01 4.47
C GLU A 26 3.71 14.72 4.59
N GLN A 27 3.62 13.77 3.63
CA GLN A 27 4.55 12.64 3.55
C GLN A 27 6.00 13.12 3.40
N ASN A 28 6.25 14.06 2.50
CA ASN A 28 7.59 14.60 2.30
C ASN A 28 8.10 15.41 3.50
N LYS A 29 7.22 16.15 4.15
CA LYS A 29 7.55 16.89 5.37
C LYS A 29 8.00 15.95 6.50
N ILE A 30 7.28 14.85 6.75
CA ILE A 30 7.67 13.89 7.79
C ILE A 30 8.91 13.09 7.41
N ARG A 31 9.11 12.76 6.12
CA ARG A 31 10.32 12.08 5.65
C ARG A 31 11.57 12.94 5.85
N THR A 32 11.49 14.24 5.51
CA THR A 32 12.63 15.16 5.61
C THR A 32 12.85 15.69 7.04
N ASN A 33 11.80 15.71 7.87
CA ASN A 33 11.88 16.12 9.27
C ASN A 33 10.98 15.27 10.17
N PRO A 34 11.40 14.03 10.49
CA PRO A 34 10.61 13.09 11.29
C PRO A 34 10.21 13.67 12.66
N GLN A 35 11.08 14.42 13.30
CA GLN A 35 10.85 14.96 14.62
C GLN A 35 9.74 16.02 14.65
N SER A 36 9.38 16.61 13.51
CA SER A 36 8.31 17.62 13.42
C SER A 36 6.93 17.13 13.83
N TYR A 37 6.73 15.80 13.92
CA TYR A 37 5.47 15.20 14.33
C TYR A 37 5.42 14.79 15.81
N ILE A 38 6.53 14.86 16.54
CA ILE A 38 6.61 14.40 17.94
C ILE A 38 5.64 15.18 18.83
N GLU A 39 5.64 16.51 18.77
CA GLU A 39 4.75 17.34 19.58
C GLU A 39 3.28 17.13 19.21
N LYS A 40 2.98 16.87 17.96
CA LYS A 40 1.62 16.53 17.51
C LYS A 40 1.16 15.21 18.11
N LEU A 41 2.01 14.19 18.12
CA LEU A 41 1.73 12.90 18.74
C LEU A 41 1.54 13.04 20.26
N TYR A 42 2.36 13.83 20.95
CA TYR A 42 2.13 14.12 22.37
C TYR A 42 0.78 14.80 22.60
N SER A 43 0.37 15.73 21.74
CA SER A 43 -0.88 16.47 21.89
C SER A 43 -2.15 15.62 21.80
N ILE A 44 -2.10 14.48 21.10
CA ILE A 44 -3.25 13.59 20.95
C ILE A 44 -3.38 12.55 22.09
N ILE A 45 -2.32 12.30 22.87
CA ILE A 45 -2.35 11.32 23.97
C ILE A 45 -3.45 11.61 24.98
N LYS A 46 -3.69 12.88 25.29
CA LYS A 46 -4.75 13.32 26.22
C LYS A 46 -6.17 12.91 25.81
N TYR A 47 -6.36 12.56 24.55
CA TYR A 47 -7.65 12.11 24.01
C TYR A 47 -7.86 10.60 24.12
N TYR A 48 -6.86 9.87 24.59
CA TYR A 48 -6.99 8.44 24.86
C TYR A 48 -7.51 8.20 26.27
N LYS A 49 -8.52 7.32 26.36
CA LYS A 49 -8.94 6.69 27.61
C LYS A 49 -8.94 5.19 27.34
N ASP A 50 -7.99 4.50 27.96
CA ASP A 50 -7.70 3.10 27.67
C ASP A 50 -7.42 2.91 26.18
N LYS A 51 -8.22 2.11 25.48
CA LYS A 51 -8.12 1.86 24.05
C LYS A 51 -9.02 2.76 23.18
N ILE A 52 -9.75 3.69 23.80
CA ILE A 52 -10.66 4.56 23.07
C ILE A 52 -9.99 5.92 22.85
N TYR A 53 -9.83 6.30 21.59
CA TYR A 53 -9.46 7.64 21.18
C TYR A 53 -10.71 8.49 21.02
N LYS A 54 -10.82 9.58 21.78
CA LYS A 54 -11.98 10.47 21.79
C LYS A 54 -11.56 11.92 21.68
N ASN A 55 -11.23 12.36 20.49
CA ASN A 55 -11.07 13.78 20.19
C ASN A 55 -12.46 14.44 20.13
N PRO A 56 -12.69 15.61 20.79
CA PRO A 56 -13.99 16.28 20.81
C PRO A 56 -14.58 16.63 19.43
N LYS A 57 -13.74 16.70 18.40
CA LYS A 57 -14.12 17.05 17.02
C LYS A 57 -14.32 15.84 16.11
N GLU A 58 -14.15 14.64 16.63
CA GLU A 58 -14.12 13.40 15.82
C GLU A 58 -15.02 12.34 16.47
N ILE A 59 -15.42 11.37 15.67
CA ILE A 59 -16.13 10.18 16.18
C ILE A 59 -15.14 9.36 17.00
N PRO A 60 -15.53 8.91 18.22
CA PRO A 60 -14.67 8.04 19.02
C PRO A 60 -14.27 6.78 18.26
N ILE A 61 -12.99 6.42 18.34
CA ILE A 61 -12.41 5.26 17.66
C ILE A 61 -11.87 4.31 18.72
N GLU A 62 -12.27 3.04 18.65
CA GLU A 62 -11.63 1.98 19.40
C GLU A 62 -10.32 1.59 18.69
N THR A 63 -9.23 1.59 19.45
CA THR A 63 -7.88 1.25 18.98
C THR A 63 -7.42 -0.06 19.60
N VAL A 64 -6.49 -0.73 18.97
CA VAL A 64 -5.93 -2.01 19.46
C VAL A 64 -4.95 -1.79 20.61
N GLU A 65 -4.09 -0.77 20.48
CA GLU A 65 -2.95 -0.54 21.38
C GLU A 65 -3.16 0.65 22.33
N GLY A 66 -4.19 1.47 22.09
CA GLY A 66 -4.42 2.68 22.87
C GLY A 66 -3.27 3.68 22.74
N SER A 67 -3.02 4.44 23.80
CA SER A 67 -1.91 5.43 23.79
C SER A 67 -0.53 4.80 23.70
N GLN A 68 -0.37 3.49 23.93
CA GLN A 68 0.94 2.81 23.79
C GLN A 68 1.45 2.83 22.36
N GLY A 69 0.56 2.66 21.36
CA GLY A 69 0.93 2.81 19.96
C GLY A 69 1.47 4.20 19.62
N VAL A 70 0.91 5.25 20.28
CA VAL A 70 1.40 6.63 20.12
C VAL A 70 2.79 6.81 20.73
N TYR A 71 3.02 6.31 21.95
CA TYR A 71 4.34 6.38 22.61
C TYR A 71 5.41 5.61 21.80
N GLU A 72 5.07 4.46 21.26
CA GLU A 72 5.95 3.69 20.40
C GLU A 72 6.30 4.48 19.13
N ALA A 73 5.32 5.12 18.49
CA ALA A 73 5.52 5.97 17.32
C ALA A 73 6.42 7.19 17.63
N ILE A 74 6.22 7.83 18.79
CA ILE A 74 7.10 8.92 19.26
C ILE A 74 8.54 8.42 19.42
N ASN A 75 8.74 7.26 20.04
CA ASN A 75 10.08 6.69 20.21
C ASN A 75 10.73 6.35 18.88
N PHE A 76 9.98 5.82 17.92
CA PHE A 76 10.45 5.60 16.56
C PHE A 76 10.91 6.93 15.93
N LEU A 77 10.08 7.99 15.95
CA LEU A 77 10.41 9.27 15.32
C LEU A 77 11.62 9.96 15.95
N LYS A 78 11.86 9.78 17.27
CA LYS A 78 13.07 10.32 17.94
C LYS A 78 14.36 9.78 17.33
N ASN A 79 14.33 8.53 16.83
CA ASN A 79 15.50 7.83 16.31
C ASN A 79 15.53 7.82 14.77
N GLN A 80 14.43 8.17 14.09
CA GLN A 80 14.35 8.17 12.64
C GLN A 80 15.20 9.31 12.07
N LYS A 81 16.14 8.96 11.22
CA LYS A 81 16.93 9.95 10.47
C LYS A 81 16.08 10.54 9.33
N PRO A 82 16.30 11.82 8.97
CA PRO A 82 15.73 12.40 7.77
C PRO A 82 16.04 11.55 6.53
N LEU A 83 15.06 11.49 5.63
CA LEU A 83 15.17 10.84 4.33
C LEU A 83 14.94 11.87 3.23
N GLU A 84 15.40 11.56 2.02
CA GLU A 84 15.09 12.35 0.84
C GLU A 84 13.56 12.36 0.59
N PRO A 85 13.03 13.49 0.10
CA PRO A 85 11.63 13.59 -0.27
C PRO A 85 11.34 12.66 -1.46
N LEU A 86 10.13 12.10 -1.47
CA LEU A 86 9.61 11.39 -2.63
C LEU A 86 9.40 12.38 -3.79
N GLN A 87 9.71 11.93 -4.99
CA GLN A 87 9.33 12.62 -6.22
C GLN A 87 7.89 12.23 -6.58
N TYR A 88 7.06 13.23 -6.85
CA TYR A 88 5.69 12.98 -7.30
C TYR A 88 5.69 12.39 -8.71
N PHE A 89 4.93 11.32 -8.90
CA PHE A 89 4.79 10.66 -10.19
C PHE A 89 3.30 10.52 -10.52
N GLU A 90 2.85 11.16 -11.62
CA GLU A 90 1.42 11.26 -11.95
C GLU A 90 0.80 9.89 -12.20
N GLU A 91 1.50 8.99 -12.89
CA GLU A 91 1.02 7.65 -13.21
C GLU A 91 0.79 6.81 -11.95
N LEU A 92 1.63 6.96 -10.91
CA LEU A 92 1.36 6.33 -9.61
C LEU A 92 0.09 6.90 -8.97
N SER A 93 -0.14 8.20 -9.10
CA SER A 93 -1.37 8.84 -8.60
C SER A 93 -2.60 8.38 -9.39
N GLN A 94 -2.45 8.11 -10.69
CA GLN A 94 -3.52 7.56 -11.51
C GLN A 94 -3.89 6.13 -11.08
N VAL A 95 -2.89 5.29 -10.79
CA VAL A 95 -3.09 3.94 -10.21
C VAL A 95 -3.84 4.04 -8.87
N CYS A 96 -3.44 4.99 -8.01
CA CYS A 96 -4.14 5.25 -6.75
C CYS A 96 -5.60 5.68 -6.98
N LYS A 97 -5.87 6.59 -7.95
CA LYS A 97 -7.23 7.07 -8.28
C LYS A 97 -8.14 5.93 -8.72
N GLU A 98 -7.65 5.04 -9.60
CA GLU A 98 -8.42 3.87 -10.02
C GLU A 98 -8.75 2.95 -8.85
N HIS A 99 -7.77 2.65 -8.01
CA HIS A 99 -7.98 1.77 -6.87
C HIS A 99 -8.91 2.39 -5.81
N VAL A 100 -8.76 3.66 -5.47
CA VAL A 100 -9.68 4.42 -4.61
C VAL A 100 -11.12 4.34 -5.13
N LYS A 101 -11.32 4.56 -6.43
CA LYS A 101 -12.64 4.49 -7.05
C LYS A 101 -13.23 3.08 -6.97
N ASP A 102 -12.42 2.06 -7.21
CA ASP A 102 -12.87 0.67 -7.16
C ASP A 102 -13.24 0.24 -5.74
N ILE A 103 -12.30 0.35 -4.77
CA ILE A 103 -12.57 -0.08 -3.40
C ILE A 103 -13.66 0.76 -2.74
N GLY A 104 -13.75 2.06 -3.04
CA GLY A 104 -14.78 2.95 -2.52
C GLY A 104 -16.17 2.56 -2.98
N ASN A 105 -16.35 2.27 -4.28
CA ASN A 105 -17.62 1.89 -4.88
C ASN A 105 -18.06 0.47 -4.49
N ASN A 106 -17.12 -0.45 -4.34
CA ASN A 106 -17.39 -1.85 -4.01
C ASN A 106 -17.34 -2.11 -2.49
N ASN A 107 -17.05 -1.08 -1.68
CA ASN A 107 -16.94 -1.19 -0.22
C ASN A 107 -15.90 -2.20 0.24
N LEU A 108 -14.72 -2.19 -0.39
CA LEU A 108 -13.63 -3.12 -0.13
C LEU A 108 -12.58 -2.51 0.81
N TYR A 109 -11.93 -3.38 1.59
CA TYR A 109 -10.81 -3.06 2.49
C TYR A 109 -9.60 -3.90 2.10
N SER A 110 -9.19 -3.84 0.84
CA SER A 110 -8.23 -4.77 0.27
C SER A 110 -7.22 -4.05 -0.61
N HIS A 111 -6.01 -4.58 -0.64
CA HIS A 111 -5.00 -4.26 -1.64
C HIS A 111 -5.31 -4.89 -3.02
N GLU A 112 -6.25 -5.82 -3.08
CA GLU A 112 -6.78 -6.38 -4.33
C GLU A 112 -8.01 -5.56 -4.77
N SER A 113 -8.10 -5.27 -6.04
CA SER A 113 -9.25 -4.63 -6.68
C SER A 113 -10.44 -5.61 -6.77
N SER A 114 -11.63 -5.12 -7.08
CA SER A 114 -12.84 -5.94 -7.21
C SER A 114 -12.74 -7.01 -8.31
N ASP A 115 -11.86 -6.83 -9.27
CA ASP A 115 -11.53 -7.80 -10.33
C ASP A 115 -10.36 -8.75 -9.96
N GLY A 116 -9.90 -8.71 -8.71
CA GLY A 116 -8.82 -9.56 -8.19
C GLY A 116 -7.41 -9.09 -8.50
N LYS A 117 -7.23 -7.94 -9.16
CA LYS A 117 -5.89 -7.42 -9.48
C LYS A 117 -5.21 -6.81 -8.26
N GLY A 118 -3.96 -7.19 -8.06
CA GLY A 118 -3.07 -6.60 -7.07
C GLY A 118 -2.39 -5.32 -7.58
N LEU A 119 -1.51 -4.74 -6.75
CA LEU A 119 -0.78 -3.52 -7.08
C LEU A 119 0.03 -3.65 -8.37
N CYS A 120 0.73 -4.78 -8.57
CA CYS A 120 1.58 -5.01 -9.76
C CYS A 120 0.77 -4.91 -11.05
N GLU A 121 -0.36 -5.65 -11.12
CA GLU A 121 -1.20 -5.66 -12.30
C GLU A 121 -1.89 -4.31 -12.57
N ARG A 122 -2.10 -3.50 -11.53
CA ARG A 122 -2.58 -2.12 -11.71
C ARG A 122 -1.51 -1.19 -12.25
N LEU A 123 -0.26 -1.34 -11.78
CA LEU A 123 0.88 -0.54 -12.22
C LEU A 123 1.26 -0.81 -13.68
N GLU A 124 1.26 -2.09 -14.11
CA GLU A 124 1.63 -2.52 -15.47
C GLU A 124 0.88 -1.80 -16.61
N LYS A 125 -0.24 -1.16 -16.30
CA LYS A 125 -1.00 -0.37 -17.28
C LYS A 125 -0.36 0.99 -17.57
N TYR A 126 0.44 1.52 -16.66
CA TYR A 126 0.90 2.90 -16.68
C TYR A 126 2.40 3.05 -16.70
N VAL A 127 3.12 2.16 -16.02
CA VAL A 127 4.56 2.23 -15.86
C VAL A 127 5.17 0.84 -15.78
N GLU A 128 6.45 0.77 -16.10
CA GLU A 128 7.31 -0.31 -15.70
C GLU A 128 8.14 0.11 -14.48
N TRP A 129 8.51 -0.84 -13.65
CA TRP A 129 9.28 -0.55 -12.45
C TRP A 129 10.43 -1.53 -12.25
N ASN A 130 11.39 -1.08 -11.45
CA ASN A 130 12.45 -1.93 -10.92
C ASN A 130 12.54 -1.75 -9.40
N GLY A 131 13.08 -2.73 -8.73
CA GLY A 131 13.17 -2.71 -7.28
C GLY A 131 11.82 -2.95 -6.61
N SER A 132 11.63 -2.30 -5.46
CA SER A 132 10.47 -2.50 -4.60
C SER A 132 9.35 -1.53 -4.94
N ILE A 133 8.11 -2.02 -4.84
CA ILE A 133 6.89 -1.21 -4.81
C ILE A 133 6.10 -1.51 -3.56
N ALA A 134 5.33 -0.55 -3.04
CA ALA A 134 4.49 -0.73 -1.88
C ALA A 134 3.22 0.13 -1.96
N GLU A 135 2.21 -0.28 -1.21
CA GLU A 135 0.94 0.44 -1.12
C GLU A 135 0.51 0.57 0.34
N ASN A 136 0.03 1.78 0.71
CA ASN A 136 -0.66 2.03 1.97
C ASN A 136 -2.12 2.36 1.70
N LEU A 137 -3.03 1.78 2.49
CA LEU A 137 -4.46 2.07 2.48
C LEU A 137 -4.87 2.68 3.82
N ILE A 138 -5.52 3.84 3.79
CA ILE A 138 -6.02 4.53 4.97
C ILE A 138 -7.49 4.86 4.79
N PHE A 139 -8.28 4.66 5.83
CA PHE A 139 -9.72 4.87 5.79
C PHE A 139 -10.18 5.86 6.86
N GLY A 140 -11.22 6.63 6.56
CA GLY A 140 -11.96 7.43 7.52
C GLY A 140 -11.38 8.80 7.87
N ASN A 141 -10.24 9.22 7.32
CA ASN A 141 -9.60 10.50 7.62
C ASN A 141 -9.70 11.48 6.45
N ASN A 142 -9.99 12.73 6.77
CA ASN A 142 -10.18 13.81 5.80
C ASN A 142 -9.19 14.98 5.93
N HIS A 143 -8.16 14.80 6.74
CA HIS A 143 -7.07 15.77 6.93
C HIS A 143 -5.72 15.10 6.70
N ALA A 144 -4.87 15.71 5.89
CA ALA A 144 -3.56 15.16 5.52
C ALA A 144 -2.72 14.80 6.76
N GLU A 145 -2.66 15.69 7.74
CA GLU A 145 -1.92 15.46 8.99
C GLU A 145 -2.39 14.22 9.74
N ASN A 146 -3.73 14.01 9.87
CA ASN A 146 -4.30 12.86 10.56
C ASN A 146 -4.01 11.56 9.80
N ILE A 147 -4.01 11.60 8.47
CA ILE A 147 -3.66 10.47 7.62
C ILE A 147 -2.20 10.06 7.88
N ILE A 148 -1.28 11.04 7.94
CA ILE A 148 0.12 10.76 8.26
C ILE A 148 0.28 10.24 9.69
N ILE A 149 -0.41 10.82 10.68
CA ILE A 149 -0.43 10.32 12.06
C ILE A 149 -0.85 8.84 12.11
N ASN A 150 -1.90 8.48 11.36
CA ASN A 150 -2.35 7.09 11.31
C ASN A 150 -1.31 6.15 10.68
N MET A 151 -0.64 6.58 9.60
CA MET A 151 0.45 5.80 9.01
C MET A 151 1.61 5.61 9.99
N ILE A 152 1.93 6.63 10.79
CA ILE A 152 3.05 6.58 11.76
C ILE A 152 2.70 5.66 12.91
N ILE A 153 1.51 5.80 13.51
CA ILE A 153 1.05 4.96 14.62
C ILE A 153 0.85 3.54 14.12
N ASN A 154 0.13 3.37 13.01
CA ASN A 154 -0.20 2.10 12.37
C ASN A 154 -0.74 1.09 13.39
N ASP A 155 -1.75 1.53 14.16
CA ASP A 155 -2.35 0.80 15.29
C ASP A 155 -2.76 -0.62 14.90
N GLY A 156 -2.47 -1.60 15.77
CA GLY A 156 -2.78 -3.02 15.57
C GLY A 156 -1.88 -3.74 14.55
N SER A 157 -0.99 -3.05 13.86
CA SER A 157 -0.02 -3.67 12.95
C SER A 157 1.30 -3.92 13.67
N LYS A 158 1.57 -5.15 14.05
CA LYS A 158 2.81 -5.53 14.75
C LYS A 158 4.06 -5.14 13.98
N GLU A 159 4.05 -5.33 12.69
CA GLU A 159 5.15 -5.07 11.76
C GLU A 159 5.23 -3.61 11.30
N ARG A 160 4.22 -2.78 11.62
CA ARG A 160 4.18 -1.35 11.22
C ARG A 160 4.38 -1.11 9.73
N TYR A 161 3.76 -1.93 8.88
CA TYR A 161 3.96 -1.89 7.41
C TYR A 161 3.77 -0.51 6.80
N GLN A 162 2.71 0.23 7.17
CA GLN A 162 2.45 1.55 6.58
C GLN A 162 3.53 2.56 6.96
N ARG A 163 3.98 2.55 8.22
CA ARG A 163 5.08 3.38 8.67
C ARG A 163 6.40 3.00 7.99
N ASN A 164 6.67 1.70 7.89
CA ASN A 164 7.88 1.20 7.23
C ASN A 164 7.91 1.59 5.75
N ASN A 165 6.78 1.55 5.05
CA ASN A 165 6.68 2.03 3.68
C ASN A 165 6.97 3.54 3.61
N LEU A 166 6.35 4.35 4.49
CA LEU A 166 6.55 5.79 4.54
C LEU A 166 8.01 6.18 4.77
N PHE A 167 8.74 5.43 5.60
CA PHE A 167 10.15 5.69 5.95
C PHE A 167 11.15 4.74 5.26
N ASN A 168 10.75 4.07 4.18
CA ASN A 168 11.69 3.26 3.43
C ASN A 168 12.64 4.17 2.63
N PRO A 169 13.97 4.09 2.87
CA PRO A 169 14.94 4.91 2.16
C PRO A 169 15.11 4.54 0.69
N LYS A 170 14.65 3.36 0.28
CA LYS A 170 14.72 2.92 -1.13
C LYS A 170 13.67 3.57 -2.00
N PHE A 171 12.55 4.01 -1.44
CA PHE A 171 11.50 4.62 -2.24
C PHE A 171 11.87 6.05 -2.64
N ILE A 172 11.88 6.27 -3.95
CA ILE A 172 12.21 7.52 -4.62
C ILE A 172 10.93 8.20 -5.12
N TYR A 173 9.98 7.42 -5.64
CA TYR A 173 8.76 7.92 -6.25
C TYR A 173 7.54 7.63 -5.38
N GLY A 174 6.56 8.53 -5.47
CA GLY A 174 5.28 8.35 -4.78
C GLY A 174 4.11 8.94 -5.54
N GLY A 175 2.95 8.29 -5.37
CA GLY A 175 1.66 8.77 -5.84
C GLY A 175 0.62 8.65 -4.74
N VAL A 176 -0.39 9.50 -4.76
CA VAL A 176 -1.47 9.53 -3.76
C VAL A 176 -2.79 9.85 -4.42
N ALA A 177 -3.84 9.18 -4.01
CA ALA A 177 -5.21 9.59 -4.29
C ALA A 177 -6.12 9.37 -3.10
N CYS A 178 -7.12 10.24 -2.98
CA CYS A 178 -8.22 10.12 -2.04
C CYS A 178 -9.54 10.01 -2.79
N GLY A 179 -10.55 9.43 -2.17
CA GLY A 179 -11.89 9.39 -2.73
C GLY A 179 -12.92 8.89 -1.76
N TYR A 180 -14.16 8.83 -2.23
CA TYR A 180 -15.29 8.37 -1.45
C TYR A 180 -15.21 6.88 -1.16
N HIS A 181 -15.60 6.49 0.06
CA HIS A 181 -15.78 5.09 0.47
C HIS A 181 -17.13 4.92 1.17
N LYS A 182 -17.89 3.88 0.78
CA LYS A 182 -19.27 3.67 1.28
C LYS A 182 -19.35 3.64 2.81
N THR A 183 -18.52 2.86 3.46
CA THR A 183 -18.51 2.73 4.94
C THR A 183 -17.74 3.86 5.61
N PHE A 184 -16.50 4.11 5.21
CA PHE A 184 -15.60 5.06 5.90
C PHE A 184 -15.71 6.50 5.41
N LYS A 185 -16.55 6.78 4.40
CA LYS A 185 -16.73 8.07 3.73
C LYS A 185 -15.53 8.50 2.88
N ILE A 186 -14.33 8.23 3.35
CA ILE A 186 -13.08 8.54 2.66
C ILE A 186 -12.15 7.33 2.71
N CYS A 187 -11.45 7.06 1.62
CA CYS A 187 -10.26 6.23 1.59
C CYS A 187 -9.13 6.96 0.88
N THR A 188 -7.92 6.63 1.27
CA THR A 188 -6.67 7.16 0.72
C THR A 188 -5.80 5.98 0.32
N VAL A 189 -5.25 6.04 -0.89
CA VAL A 189 -4.25 5.08 -1.41
C VAL A 189 -2.97 5.86 -1.66
N CYS A 190 -1.86 5.34 -1.12
CA CYS A 190 -0.52 5.85 -1.40
C CYS A 190 0.32 4.72 -1.98
N VAL A 191 0.93 4.95 -3.14
CA VAL A 191 1.83 4.01 -3.79
C VAL A 191 3.24 4.57 -3.79
N TYR A 192 4.21 3.71 -3.54
CA TYR A 192 5.64 4.02 -3.48
C TYR A 192 6.40 3.11 -4.44
N ALA A 193 7.45 3.64 -5.07
CA ALA A 193 8.32 2.87 -5.94
C ALA A 193 9.80 3.26 -5.77
N GLU A 194 10.68 2.27 -5.91
CA GLU A 194 12.13 2.43 -5.87
C GLU A 194 12.65 3.01 -7.19
N GLY A 195 12.19 2.47 -8.33
CA GLY A 195 12.52 2.94 -9.67
C GLY A 195 11.33 2.80 -10.61
N LEU A 196 11.19 3.76 -11.52
CA LEU A 196 10.13 3.82 -12.53
C LEU A 196 10.71 4.20 -13.87
N TYR A 197 10.10 3.69 -14.95
CA TYR A 197 10.39 4.09 -16.33
C TYR A 197 9.13 3.93 -17.19
N GLU A 198 9.09 4.62 -18.34
CA GLU A 198 7.93 4.59 -19.23
C GLU A 198 7.80 3.24 -19.92
N ILE A 199 6.57 2.85 -20.25
CA ILE A 199 6.31 1.60 -20.96
C ILE A 199 6.97 1.66 -22.34
N GLY A 200 7.85 0.69 -22.60
CA GLY A 200 8.58 0.58 -23.86
C GLY A 200 9.91 1.34 -23.91
N GLU A 201 10.30 2.01 -22.84
CA GLU A 201 11.69 2.49 -22.69
C GLU A 201 12.59 1.34 -22.24
N GLU A 202 13.82 1.31 -22.78
CA GLU A 202 14.83 0.41 -22.24
C GLU A 202 15.22 0.86 -20.84
N PRO A 203 15.17 -0.04 -19.84
CA PRO A 203 15.58 0.31 -18.50
C PRO A 203 17.05 0.77 -18.52
N PRO A 204 17.41 1.81 -17.75
CA PRO A 204 18.81 2.23 -17.63
C PRO A 204 19.74 1.06 -17.26
N ASP A 205 20.97 1.03 -17.77
CA ASP A 205 21.93 -0.08 -17.59
C ASP A 205 22.13 -0.53 -16.13
N ASN A 206 22.06 0.42 -15.18
CA ASN A 206 22.11 0.14 -13.74
C ASN A 206 20.86 -0.59 -13.23
N VAL A 207 19.75 -0.54 -13.97
CA VAL A 207 18.46 -1.15 -13.62
C VAL A 207 18.40 -2.60 -14.11
N ILE A 208 18.96 -2.93 -15.28
CA ILE A 208 18.99 -4.30 -15.82
C ILE A 208 19.65 -5.27 -14.84
N ASN A 209 20.70 -4.84 -14.15
CA ASN A 209 21.38 -5.65 -13.14
C ASN A 209 20.56 -5.79 -11.84
N SER A 210 19.74 -4.79 -11.47
CA SER A 210 18.86 -4.87 -10.30
C SER A 210 17.60 -5.71 -10.55
N MET A 211 17.06 -5.75 -11.77
CA MET A 211 15.96 -6.64 -12.16
C MET A 211 16.30 -8.12 -11.97
N LYS A 212 17.53 -8.53 -12.20
CA LYS A 212 17.97 -9.91 -11.94
C LYS A 212 18.00 -10.28 -10.46
N ASN A 213 18.09 -9.31 -9.58
CA ASN A 213 18.10 -9.48 -8.11
C ASN A 213 16.74 -9.23 -7.45
N CYS A 214 15.75 -8.70 -8.17
CA CYS A 214 14.53 -8.13 -7.60
C CYS A 214 13.35 -9.09 -7.47
N VAL A 215 13.52 -10.38 -7.76
CA VAL A 215 12.44 -11.38 -7.63
C VAL A 215 12.25 -11.84 -6.17
N THR A 216 13.00 -11.31 -5.19
CA THR A 216 13.24 -12.07 -3.97
C THR A 216 12.87 -11.40 -2.64
N ASN A 217 12.57 -10.12 -2.53
CA ASN A 217 12.56 -9.49 -1.20
C ASN A 217 11.20 -9.37 -0.48
N THR A 218 10.10 -9.83 -1.03
CA THR A 218 8.82 -9.76 -0.32
C THR A 218 8.43 -11.07 0.37
N ILE A 219 9.00 -12.22 -0.03
CA ILE A 219 8.74 -13.51 0.63
C ILE A 219 9.96 -14.45 0.45
N GLU A 220 11.11 -14.10 1.01
CA GLU A 220 12.34 -14.87 0.77
C GLU A 220 12.58 -16.05 1.70
N LYS A 221 11.59 -16.62 2.32
CA LYS A 221 11.91 -17.81 3.15
C LYS A 221 11.73 -19.16 2.48
N ASN A 222 11.10 -19.27 1.29
CA ASN A 222 10.90 -20.59 0.69
C ASN A 222 10.67 -20.61 -0.84
N ILE A 223 11.47 -19.90 -1.65
CA ILE A 223 11.41 -20.08 -3.11
C ILE A 223 12.49 -21.07 -3.53
N LYS A 224 12.09 -22.29 -3.90
CA LYS A 224 12.93 -23.20 -4.69
C LYS A 224 12.59 -22.99 -6.16
N ILE A 225 13.49 -22.34 -6.92
CA ILE A 225 13.40 -22.33 -8.38
C ILE A 225 13.92 -23.69 -8.83
N LYS A 226 13.05 -24.55 -9.34
CA LYS A 226 13.46 -25.76 -10.07
C LYS A 226 13.66 -25.36 -11.52
N ASN A 227 14.91 -25.35 -11.97
CA ASN A 227 15.30 -25.04 -13.36
C ASN A 227 15.03 -26.22 -14.33
N GLU A 228 14.59 -27.35 -13.82
CA GLU A 228 14.21 -28.51 -14.63
C GLU A 228 12.79 -28.93 -14.27
N PHE A 229 11.92 -28.84 -15.26
CA PHE A 229 10.55 -29.31 -15.20
C PHE A 229 10.54 -30.84 -15.25
N GLN A 230 10.05 -31.50 -14.21
CA GLN A 230 9.73 -32.93 -14.25
C GLN A 230 8.33 -33.11 -14.83
N ARG A 231 8.21 -33.90 -15.89
CA ARG A 231 6.97 -34.15 -16.68
C ARG A 231 5.80 -34.79 -15.90
N GLU A 232 5.87 -34.89 -14.59
CA GLU A 232 4.88 -35.57 -13.75
C GLU A 232 4.00 -34.60 -12.90
N ASP A 233 4.04 -33.29 -13.14
CA ASP A 233 3.15 -32.35 -12.45
C ASP A 233 1.78 -32.35 -13.14
N PRO A 234 0.72 -32.88 -12.49
CA PRO A 234 -0.61 -33.03 -13.09
C PRO A 234 -1.30 -31.70 -13.41
N TYR A 235 -0.79 -30.57 -12.91
CA TYR A 235 -1.33 -29.22 -13.12
C TYR A 235 -0.58 -28.42 -14.18
N ALA A 236 0.51 -28.97 -14.70
CA ALA A 236 1.33 -28.25 -15.68
C ALA A 236 0.76 -28.37 -17.09
N PRO A 237 0.54 -27.25 -17.81
CA PRO A 237 0.24 -27.27 -19.25
C PRO A 237 1.38 -27.91 -20.08
N ASP A 238 1.03 -28.53 -21.18
CA ASP A 238 1.98 -29.25 -22.05
C ASP A 238 3.12 -28.40 -22.60
N ASN A 239 2.91 -27.08 -22.73
CA ASN A 239 3.88 -26.11 -23.23
C ASN A 239 4.58 -25.31 -22.11
N THR A 240 4.70 -25.90 -20.91
CA THR A 240 5.39 -25.27 -19.79
C THR A 240 6.91 -25.28 -19.98
N LYS A 241 7.52 -24.10 -19.96
CA LYS A 241 8.97 -23.90 -20.02
C LYS A 241 9.64 -23.98 -18.66
N SER A 242 8.97 -23.44 -17.63
CA SER A 242 9.44 -23.42 -16.24
C SER A 242 8.30 -23.26 -15.28
N VAL A 243 8.51 -23.61 -14.00
CA VAL A 243 7.53 -23.44 -12.94
C VAL A 243 8.16 -22.70 -11.75
N LYS A 244 7.43 -21.74 -11.19
CA LYS A 244 7.75 -21.06 -9.93
C LYS A 244 6.74 -21.53 -8.89
N ILE A 245 7.23 -22.04 -7.76
CA ILE A 245 6.40 -22.49 -6.65
C ILE A 245 6.50 -21.49 -5.51
N VAL A 246 5.36 -20.97 -5.05
CA VAL A 246 5.28 -19.97 -3.97
C VAL A 246 4.37 -20.51 -2.88
N LYS A 247 4.84 -20.50 -1.63
CA LYS A 247 4.01 -20.81 -0.48
C LYS A 247 3.37 -19.55 0.07
N LEU A 248 2.05 -19.56 0.21
CA LEU A 248 1.24 -18.43 0.65
C LEU A 248 0.40 -18.83 1.85
N LYS A 249 0.04 -17.86 2.67
CA LYS A 249 -1.02 -18.00 3.66
C LYS A 249 -2.20 -17.15 3.24
N LYS A 250 -3.38 -17.74 3.16
CA LYS A 250 -4.63 -17.05 2.81
C LYS A 250 -5.67 -17.26 3.90
N ILE A 251 -6.50 -16.27 4.15
CA ILE A 251 -7.69 -16.43 4.99
C ILE A 251 -8.85 -16.88 4.10
N ILE A 252 -9.27 -18.13 4.25
CA ILE A 252 -10.41 -18.70 3.54
C ILE A 252 -11.48 -19.04 4.57
N GLN A 253 -12.67 -18.46 4.40
CA GLN A 253 -13.80 -18.62 5.34
C GLN A 253 -13.42 -18.32 6.81
N GLY A 254 -12.61 -17.26 7.03
CA GLY A 254 -12.17 -16.82 8.37
C GLY A 254 -11.08 -17.69 9.03
N LYS A 255 -10.53 -18.67 8.32
CA LYS A 255 -9.41 -19.51 8.80
C LYS A 255 -8.16 -19.25 7.96
N GLU A 256 -7.00 -19.16 8.62
CA GLU A 256 -5.71 -19.11 7.95
C GLU A 256 -5.41 -20.47 7.34
N LYS A 257 -5.14 -20.53 6.04
CA LYS A 257 -4.78 -21.73 5.30
C LYS A 257 -3.47 -21.53 4.55
N SER A 258 -2.65 -22.56 4.53
CA SER A 258 -1.44 -22.62 3.70
C SER A 258 -1.81 -23.03 2.28
N ILE A 259 -1.33 -22.26 1.30
CA ILE A 259 -1.58 -22.47 -0.12
C ILE A 259 -0.24 -22.59 -0.84
N THR A 260 -0.07 -23.61 -1.65
CA THR A 260 1.02 -23.69 -2.62
C THR A 260 0.53 -23.15 -3.95
N ARG A 261 1.13 -22.07 -4.43
CA ARG A 261 0.86 -21.49 -5.75
C ARG A 261 1.92 -21.93 -6.74
N ASN A 262 1.53 -22.62 -7.80
CA ASN A 262 2.37 -22.96 -8.92
C ASN A 262 2.12 -21.96 -10.04
N ILE A 263 3.17 -21.28 -10.50
CA ILE A 263 3.13 -20.35 -11.63
C ILE A 263 3.94 -20.99 -12.76
N TYR A 264 3.25 -21.45 -13.78
CA TYR A 264 3.83 -22.07 -14.96
C TYR A 264 4.09 -21.02 -16.02
N PHE A 265 5.33 -20.88 -16.47
CA PHE A 265 5.71 -20.01 -17.57
C PHE A 265 5.68 -20.82 -18.85
N LEU A 266 4.86 -20.40 -19.80
CA LEU A 266 4.62 -21.12 -21.05
C LEU A 266 5.58 -20.63 -22.14
N GLU A 267 5.82 -21.46 -23.15
CA GLU A 267 6.69 -21.12 -24.30
C GLU A 267 6.23 -19.88 -25.07
N ASN A 268 4.94 -19.56 -25.05
CA ASN A 268 4.34 -18.40 -25.69
C ASN A 268 4.39 -17.11 -24.84
N GLY A 269 5.14 -17.13 -23.73
CA GLY A 269 5.28 -15.99 -22.80
C GLY A 269 4.11 -15.78 -21.84
N LYS A 270 3.03 -16.58 -21.91
CA LYS A 270 1.92 -16.52 -20.96
C LYS A 270 2.24 -17.26 -19.68
N GLN A 271 1.49 -16.94 -18.62
CA GLN A 271 1.53 -17.65 -17.35
C GLN A 271 0.24 -18.42 -17.13
N HIS A 272 0.36 -19.58 -16.50
CA HIS A 272 -0.75 -20.36 -15.98
C HIS A 272 -0.54 -20.53 -14.47
N ILE A 273 -1.54 -20.17 -13.65
CA ILE A 273 -1.42 -20.15 -12.19
C ILE A 273 -2.39 -21.14 -11.58
N VAL A 274 -1.90 -21.99 -10.69
CA VAL A 274 -2.70 -22.95 -9.94
C VAL A 274 -2.42 -22.79 -8.44
N ASP A 275 -3.46 -22.56 -7.65
CA ASP A 275 -3.39 -22.54 -6.18
C ASP A 275 -3.84 -23.90 -5.64
N ILE A 276 -2.99 -24.53 -4.85
CA ILE A 276 -3.24 -25.83 -4.23
C ILE A 276 -3.28 -25.62 -2.72
N GLU A 277 -4.39 -25.95 -2.08
CA GLU A 277 -4.48 -25.93 -0.61
C GLU A 277 -3.59 -27.04 -0.04
N ASP A 278 -2.65 -26.67 0.82
CA ASP A 278 -1.78 -27.63 1.50
C ASP A 278 -2.66 -28.45 2.47
N LYS A 279 -2.63 -29.77 2.34
CA LYS A 279 -3.29 -30.66 3.32
C LYS A 279 -2.50 -30.59 4.63
N GLU A 280 -3.23 -30.38 5.74
CA GLU A 280 -2.68 -30.49 7.09
C GLU A 280 -2.10 -31.89 7.37
#